data_60edae0856e4d9babf2d6cf3b978ab1a
#
_entry.id   60edae0856e4d9babf2d6cf3b978ab1a
#
_cell.length_a   1.000
_cell.length_b   1.000
_cell.length_c   1.000
_cell.angle_alpha   90.00
_cell.angle_beta   90.00
_cell.angle_gamma   90.00
#
_symmetry.space_group_name_H-M   'P 1'
#
loop_
_entity.id
_entity.type
_entity.pdbx_description
1 polymer ?
#
loop_
_entity_poly.entity_id
_entity_poly.type
_entity_poly.pdbx_seq_one_letter_code
_entity_poly.pdbx_strand_id
1 'polypeptide(L)'
;MNDSSTHIEIDYDDNSNSSKDDSQRKELLWENREEQIIIDWKNNMKEQSKRHYAAGKKFKKLHEIITLPSIILPVIASGLTQLIQPYPYVASCIMLTIGILTGLNGFYSPATKKEKHFNHEALYSVLATEIEKELCKPKSMRIAADVYLEKISLKKNHLDSSAPVL
;
A
#
# COMPACT_ATOMS: atom_id res chain seq x y z
N MET A 1 50.38 -9.42 67.14
CA MET A 1 49.06 -9.71 66.53
C MET A 1 48.76 -8.62 65.57
N ASN A 2 49.05 -8.88 64.27
CA ASN A 2 48.89 -7.94 63.18
C ASN A 2 47.52 -8.18 62.56
N ASP A 3 46.69 -7.17 62.60
CA ASP A 3 45.39 -7.15 61.93
C ASP A 3 45.57 -6.37 60.62
N SER A 4 45.65 -7.11 59.51
CA SER A 4 45.74 -6.54 58.17
C SER A 4 44.34 -6.43 57.55
N SER A 5 43.76 -5.28 57.72
CA SER A 5 42.48 -4.90 57.01
C SER A 5 42.82 -4.64 55.55
N THR A 6 42.48 -5.58 54.66
CA THR A 6 42.51 -5.38 53.21
C THR A 6 41.25 -4.62 52.79
N HIS A 7 41.47 -3.36 52.48
CA HIS A 7 40.45 -2.52 51.82
C HIS A 7 40.32 -3.02 50.37
N ILE A 8 39.16 -3.58 50.02
CA ILE A 8 38.79 -3.87 48.62
C ILE A 8 38.21 -2.59 48.08
N GLU A 9 38.99 -1.90 47.27
CA GLU A 9 38.56 -0.78 46.45
C GLU A 9 37.76 -1.35 45.27
N ILE A 10 36.45 -1.18 45.29
CA ILE A 10 35.58 -1.55 44.17
C ILE A 10 35.66 -0.41 43.17
N ASP A 11 36.43 -0.65 42.14
CA ASP A 11 36.53 0.22 40.97
C ASP A 11 35.17 0.18 40.22
N TYR A 12 34.38 1.23 40.37
CA TYR A 12 33.17 1.45 39.56
C TYR A 12 33.61 1.92 38.19
N ASP A 13 33.97 0.97 37.34
CA ASP A 13 34.31 1.22 35.95
C ASP A 13 33.08 1.80 35.20
N ASP A 14 33.30 2.97 34.74
CA ASP A 14 32.49 3.95 34.06
C ASP A 14 31.76 3.37 32.83
N ASN A 15 30.55 2.83 33.01
CA ASN A 15 29.71 2.31 31.97
C ASN A 15 29.02 3.43 31.16
N SER A 16 29.45 4.69 31.31
CA SER A 16 28.89 5.85 30.59
C SER A 16 29.46 6.02 29.16
N ASN A 17 30.57 5.31 28.86
CA ASN A 17 31.22 5.44 27.53
C ASN A 17 30.60 4.53 26.45
N SER A 18 29.94 3.43 26.84
CA SER A 18 29.34 2.48 25.91
C SER A 18 28.14 3.06 25.18
N SER A 19 27.32 3.89 25.82
CA SER A 19 26.12 4.44 25.20
C SER A 19 26.43 5.57 24.22
N LYS A 20 27.53 6.32 24.41
CA LYS A 20 27.98 7.36 23.47
C LYS A 20 28.60 6.76 22.22
N ASP A 21 29.34 5.68 22.35
CA ASP A 21 29.98 4.99 21.22
C ASP A 21 28.93 4.31 20.33
N ASP A 22 27.89 3.70 20.91
CA ASP A 22 26.76 3.14 20.18
C ASP A 22 25.92 4.21 19.45
N SER A 23 25.76 5.38 20.05
CA SER A 23 25.03 6.49 19.41
C SER A 23 25.81 7.08 18.23
N GLN A 24 27.12 7.29 18.38
CA GLN A 24 28.01 7.74 17.30
C GLN A 24 28.12 6.69 16.18
N ARG A 25 28.15 5.41 16.51
CA ARG A 25 28.18 4.30 15.55
C ARG A 25 26.88 4.23 14.74
N LYS A 26 25.73 4.49 15.37
CA LYS A 26 24.44 4.59 14.69
C LYS A 26 24.33 5.82 13.79
N GLU A 27 24.93 6.95 14.17
CA GLU A 27 25.01 8.15 13.32
C GLU A 27 25.87 7.92 12.07
N LEU A 28 26.97 7.19 12.21
CA LEU A 28 27.85 6.80 11.08
C LEU A 28 27.18 5.83 10.10
N LEU A 29 26.18 5.05 10.54
CA LEU A 29 25.45 4.11 9.70
C LEU A 29 24.36 4.77 8.82
N TRP A 30 23.97 6.02 9.11
CA TRP A 30 23.08 6.85 8.28
C TRP A 30 23.90 7.89 7.52
N GLU A 31 24.68 7.42 6.55
CA GLU A 31 25.36 8.28 5.60
C GLU A 31 24.35 8.96 4.64
N ASN A 32 24.78 10.02 3.99
CA ASN A 32 23.93 10.73 3.04
C ASN A 32 23.42 9.84 1.88
N ARG A 33 24.17 8.79 1.55
CA ARG A 33 23.82 7.82 0.51
C ARG A 33 22.61 6.96 0.91
N GLU A 34 22.62 6.39 2.11
CA GLU A 34 21.52 5.55 2.61
C GLU A 34 20.25 6.38 2.79
N GLU A 35 20.41 7.59 3.32
CA GLU A 35 19.29 8.52 3.48
C GLU A 35 18.67 8.89 2.11
N GLN A 36 19.50 9.14 1.09
CA GLN A 36 19.01 9.43 -0.26
C GLN A 36 18.27 8.25 -0.88
N ILE A 37 18.78 7.03 -0.74
CA ILE A 37 18.10 5.81 -1.24
C ILE A 37 16.71 5.68 -0.62
N ILE A 38 16.58 5.89 0.67
CA ILE A 38 15.28 5.81 1.38
C ILE A 38 14.34 6.92 0.93
N ILE A 39 14.86 8.14 0.71
CA ILE A 39 14.06 9.26 0.18
C ILE A 39 13.54 8.94 -1.23
N ASP A 40 14.38 8.37 -2.08
CA ASP A 40 14.01 7.99 -3.43
C ASP A 40 12.95 6.87 -3.42
N TRP A 41 13.10 5.87 -2.54
CA TRP A 41 12.08 4.85 -2.36
C TRP A 41 10.76 5.43 -1.85
N LYS A 42 10.78 6.34 -0.87
CA LYS A 42 9.58 7.04 -0.40
C LYS A 42 8.87 7.76 -1.55
N ASN A 43 9.63 8.49 -2.37
CA ASN A 43 9.07 9.24 -3.50
C ASN A 43 8.48 8.29 -4.56
N ASN A 44 9.17 7.18 -4.84
CA ASN A 44 8.66 6.13 -5.71
C ASN A 44 7.35 5.53 -5.18
N MET A 45 7.27 5.21 -3.87
CA MET A 45 6.05 4.70 -3.25
C MET A 45 4.89 5.70 -3.37
N LYS A 46 5.14 6.99 -3.13
CA LYS A 46 4.12 8.05 -3.31
C LYS A 46 3.65 8.16 -4.77
N GLU A 47 4.53 7.96 -5.72
CA GLU A 47 4.17 7.95 -7.14
C GLU A 47 3.36 6.71 -7.52
N GLN A 48 3.77 5.50 -7.09
CA GLN A 48 3.00 4.27 -7.32
C GLN A 48 1.61 4.35 -6.68
N SER A 49 1.49 4.87 -5.46
CA SER A 49 0.19 5.14 -4.82
C SER A 49 -0.71 6.00 -5.71
N LYS A 50 -0.20 7.11 -6.25
CA LYS A 50 -0.97 7.98 -7.17
C LYS A 50 -1.38 7.28 -8.46
N ARG A 51 -0.50 6.45 -9.05
CA ARG A 51 -0.78 5.68 -10.27
C ARG A 51 -1.90 4.66 -10.02
N HIS A 52 -1.82 3.91 -8.93
CA HIS A 52 -2.86 2.95 -8.53
C HIS A 52 -4.19 3.65 -8.20
N TYR A 53 -4.17 4.81 -7.54
CA TYR A 53 -5.36 5.62 -7.33
C TYR A 53 -6.03 6.04 -8.64
N ALA A 54 -5.24 6.51 -9.60
CA ALA A 54 -5.75 6.91 -10.91
C ALA A 54 -6.35 5.73 -11.68
N ALA A 55 -5.70 4.55 -11.65
CA ALA A 55 -6.21 3.32 -12.24
C ALA A 55 -7.51 2.87 -11.54
N GLY A 56 -7.55 2.88 -10.21
CA GLY A 56 -8.75 2.57 -9.42
C GLY A 56 -9.93 3.46 -9.78
N LYS A 57 -9.71 4.77 -10.00
CA LYS A 57 -10.74 5.70 -10.48
C LYS A 57 -11.28 5.36 -11.87
N LYS A 58 -10.41 4.92 -12.80
CA LYS A 58 -10.84 4.47 -14.13
C LYS A 58 -11.74 3.24 -14.03
N PHE A 59 -11.32 2.23 -13.25
CA PHE A 59 -12.12 1.03 -13.04
C PHE A 59 -13.41 1.30 -12.25
N LYS A 60 -13.43 2.27 -11.33
CA LYS A 60 -14.64 2.73 -10.66
C LYS A 60 -15.66 3.26 -11.65
N LYS A 61 -15.25 4.16 -12.56
CA LYS A 61 -16.15 4.69 -13.61
C LYS A 61 -16.66 3.59 -14.53
N LEU A 62 -15.78 2.67 -14.95
CA LEU A 62 -16.15 1.56 -15.80
C LEU A 62 -17.17 0.63 -15.10
N HIS A 63 -16.96 0.35 -13.83
CA HIS A 63 -17.90 -0.42 -13.01
C HIS A 63 -19.28 0.26 -12.95
N GLU A 64 -19.32 1.56 -12.68
CA GLU A 64 -20.57 2.32 -12.63
C GLU A 64 -21.29 2.30 -13.98
N ILE A 65 -20.59 2.51 -15.10
CA ILE A 65 -21.17 2.52 -16.45
C ILE A 65 -21.73 1.14 -16.85
N ILE A 66 -21.10 0.04 -16.44
CA ILE A 66 -21.56 -1.31 -16.81
C ILE A 66 -22.60 -1.83 -15.82
N THR A 67 -22.37 -1.65 -14.53
CA THR A 67 -23.20 -2.29 -13.49
C THR A 67 -24.53 -1.58 -13.29
N LEU A 68 -24.58 -0.24 -13.34
CA LEU A 68 -25.84 0.47 -13.16
C LEU A 68 -26.87 0.09 -14.23
N PRO A 69 -26.56 0.12 -15.55
CA PRO A 69 -27.53 -0.33 -16.55
C PRO A 69 -27.89 -1.81 -16.41
N SER A 70 -26.95 -2.68 -16.07
CA SER A 70 -27.24 -4.12 -15.92
C SER A 70 -28.19 -4.42 -14.75
N ILE A 71 -28.30 -3.54 -13.76
CA ILE A 71 -29.28 -3.66 -12.67
C ILE A 71 -30.60 -2.98 -13.03
N ILE A 72 -30.53 -1.78 -13.59
CA ILE A 72 -31.70 -0.97 -13.84
C ILE A 72 -32.56 -1.50 -15.02
N LEU A 73 -31.91 -1.94 -16.11
CA LEU A 73 -32.64 -2.41 -17.31
C LEU A 73 -33.55 -3.61 -17.03
N PRO A 74 -33.16 -4.66 -16.30
CA PRO A 74 -34.06 -5.76 -15.94
C PRO A 74 -35.28 -5.31 -15.14
N VAL A 75 -35.09 -4.37 -14.20
CA VAL A 75 -36.17 -3.84 -13.36
C VAL A 75 -37.20 -3.08 -14.24
N ILE A 76 -36.71 -2.21 -15.12
CA ILE A 76 -37.58 -1.50 -16.07
C ILE A 76 -38.27 -2.48 -17.01
N ALA A 77 -37.53 -3.44 -17.57
CA ALA A 77 -38.08 -4.44 -18.49
C ALA A 77 -39.19 -5.27 -17.81
N SER A 78 -39.03 -5.68 -16.58
CA SER A 78 -40.06 -6.43 -15.82
C SER A 78 -41.33 -5.59 -15.58
N GLY A 79 -41.16 -4.31 -15.24
CA GLY A 79 -42.31 -3.40 -15.04
C GLY A 79 -43.07 -3.07 -16.33
N LEU A 80 -42.37 -3.10 -17.48
CA LEU A 80 -42.97 -2.78 -18.77
C LEU A 80 -43.46 -4.03 -19.57
N THR A 81 -43.39 -5.22 -18.97
CA THR A 81 -43.65 -6.50 -19.67
C THR A 81 -45.02 -6.47 -20.40
N GLN A 82 -46.06 -5.94 -19.79
CA GLN A 82 -47.38 -5.85 -20.40
C GLN A 82 -47.45 -4.89 -21.57
N LEU A 83 -46.71 -3.78 -21.53
CA LEU A 83 -46.65 -2.78 -22.59
C LEU A 83 -45.80 -3.24 -23.79
N ILE A 84 -44.79 -4.07 -23.54
CA ILE A 84 -43.88 -4.58 -24.57
C ILE A 84 -44.42 -5.86 -25.25
N GLN A 85 -45.40 -6.52 -24.66
CA GLN A 85 -46.00 -7.75 -25.18
C GLN A 85 -46.40 -7.71 -26.66
N PRO A 86 -47.01 -6.60 -27.21
CA PRO A 86 -47.30 -6.51 -28.63
C PRO A 86 -46.08 -6.34 -29.54
N TYR A 87 -44.88 -6.09 -28.94
CA TYR A 87 -43.65 -5.84 -29.69
C TYR A 87 -42.52 -6.83 -29.29
N PRO A 88 -42.58 -8.10 -29.72
CA PRO A 88 -41.65 -9.13 -29.28
C PRO A 88 -40.18 -8.84 -29.63
N TYR A 89 -39.93 -8.12 -30.71
CA TYR A 89 -38.57 -7.71 -31.10
C TYR A 89 -37.95 -6.73 -30.11
N VAL A 90 -38.72 -5.82 -29.52
CA VAL A 90 -38.24 -4.87 -28.51
C VAL A 90 -37.81 -5.61 -27.25
N ALA A 91 -38.63 -6.57 -26.79
CA ALA A 91 -38.30 -7.39 -25.64
C ALA A 91 -37.00 -8.19 -25.87
N SER A 92 -36.84 -8.79 -27.06
CA SER A 92 -35.65 -9.54 -27.44
C SER A 92 -34.38 -8.66 -27.45
N CYS A 93 -34.48 -7.44 -28.00
CA CYS A 93 -33.36 -6.50 -28.00
C CYS A 93 -32.93 -6.08 -26.58
N ILE A 94 -33.90 -5.82 -25.70
CA ILE A 94 -33.61 -5.49 -24.28
C ILE A 94 -32.92 -6.65 -23.59
N MET A 95 -33.43 -7.87 -23.73
CA MET A 95 -32.84 -9.07 -23.12
C MET A 95 -31.40 -9.34 -23.63
N LEU A 96 -31.20 -9.16 -24.95
CA LEU A 96 -29.87 -9.28 -25.55
C LEU A 96 -28.90 -8.25 -24.95
N THR A 97 -29.33 -7.00 -24.83
CA THR A 97 -28.51 -5.93 -24.24
C THR A 97 -28.13 -6.24 -22.78
N ILE A 98 -29.09 -6.70 -21.98
CA ILE A 98 -28.85 -7.13 -20.59
C ILE A 98 -27.83 -8.28 -20.56
N GLY A 99 -27.99 -9.29 -21.43
CA GLY A 99 -27.08 -10.41 -21.54
C GLY A 99 -25.64 -9.98 -21.86
N ILE A 100 -25.49 -9.07 -22.83
CA ILE A 100 -24.17 -8.52 -23.19
C ILE A 100 -23.56 -7.74 -22.02
N LEU A 101 -24.31 -6.85 -21.38
CA LEU A 101 -23.79 -6.06 -20.23
C LEU A 101 -23.39 -6.96 -19.05
N THR A 102 -24.20 -7.98 -18.76
CA THR A 102 -23.89 -8.95 -17.69
C THR A 102 -22.65 -9.76 -18.04
N GLY A 103 -22.53 -10.23 -19.29
CA GLY A 103 -21.35 -10.92 -19.77
C GLY A 103 -20.07 -10.07 -19.68
N LEU A 104 -20.15 -8.81 -20.11
CA LEU A 104 -19.04 -7.86 -20.00
C LEU A 104 -18.64 -7.61 -18.53
N ASN A 105 -19.61 -7.43 -17.64
CA ASN A 105 -19.34 -7.25 -16.22
C ASN A 105 -18.63 -8.46 -15.60
N GLY A 106 -19.05 -9.67 -15.95
CA GLY A 106 -18.40 -10.91 -15.52
C GLY A 106 -16.97 -11.07 -16.06
N PHE A 107 -16.79 -10.81 -17.37
CA PHE A 107 -15.50 -10.97 -18.03
C PHE A 107 -14.46 -9.94 -17.58
N TYR A 108 -14.81 -8.68 -17.56
CA TYR A 108 -13.89 -7.60 -17.17
C TYR A 108 -13.67 -7.48 -15.67
N SER A 109 -14.64 -7.93 -14.86
CA SER A 109 -14.63 -7.84 -13.39
C SER A 109 -14.12 -6.50 -12.87
N PRO A 110 -14.69 -5.36 -13.32
CA PRO A 110 -14.15 -4.03 -13.01
C PRO A 110 -14.22 -3.71 -11.52
N ALA A 111 -15.15 -4.29 -10.78
CA ALA A 111 -15.24 -4.18 -9.33
C ALA A 111 -14.00 -4.74 -8.64
N THR A 112 -13.57 -5.95 -8.99
CA THR A 112 -12.39 -6.60 -8.41
C THR A 112 -11.11 -5.85 -8.77
N LYS A 113 -10.98 -5.38 -10.03
CA LYS A 113 -9.83 -4.58 -10.46
C LYS A 113 -9.75 -3.25 -9.70
N LYS A 114 -10.87 -2.56 -9.57
CA LYS A 114 -10.98 -1.33 -8.77
C LYS A 114 -10.48 -1.56 -7.34
N GLU A 115 -10.99 -2.59 -6.69
CA GLU A 115 -10.63 -2.91 -5.31
C GLU A 115 -9.13 -3.23 -5.17
N LYS A 116 -8.58 -4.07 -6.06
CA LYS A 116 -7.14 -4.36 -6.06
C LYS A 116 -6.29 -3.11 -6.18
N HIS A 117 -6.64 -2.18 -7.08
CA HIS A 117 -5.88 -0.94 -7.24
C HIS A 117 -5.98 -0.03 -6.01
N PHE A 118 -7.14 0.13 -5.39
CA PHE A 118 -7.27 0.93 -4.17
C PHE A 118 -6.55 0.28 -2.98
N ASN A 119 -6.56 -1.03 -2.86
CA ASN A 119 -5.80 -1.73 -1.83
C ASN A 119 -4.29 -1.49 -1.98
N HIS A 120 -3.76 -1.59 -3.21
CA HIS A 120 -2.34 -1.31 -3.46
C HIS A 120 -1.99 0.16 -3.27
N GLU A 121 -2.86 1.08 -3.66
CA GLU A 121 -2.71 2.51 -3.35
C GLU A 121 -2.54 2.74 -1.85
N ALA A 122 -3.42 2.16 -1.03
CA ALA A 122 -3.34 2.27 0.42
C ALA A 122 -2.04 1.66 0.99
N LEU A 123 -1.62 0.49 0.50
CA LEU A 123 -0.39 -0.18 0.95
C LEU A 123 0.86 0.63 0.60
N TYR A 124 0.96 1.18 -0.63
CA TYR A 124 2.07 2.06 -1.00
C TYR A 124 2.09 3.35 -0.16
N SER A 125 0.92 3.92 0.12
CA SER A 125 0.79 5.10 0.97
C SER A 125 1.24 4.84 2.40
N VAL A 126 0.84 3.69 2.97
CA VAL A 126 1.27 3.25 4.31
C VAL A 126 2.78 3.06 4.37
N LEU A 127 3.38 2.40 3.36
CA LEU A 127 4.82 2.19 3.32
C LEU A 127 5.58 3.51 3.18
N ALA A 128 5.11 4.44 2.34
CA ALA A 128 5.69 5.77 2.22
C ALA A 128 5.63 6.55 3.55
N THR A 129 4.51 6.43 4.29
CA THR A 129 4.34 7.07 5.60
C THR A 129 5.23 6.41 6.67
N GLU A 130 5.43 5.08 6.63
CA GLU A 130 6.37 4.38 7.53
C GLU A 130 7.79 4.92 7.34
N ILE A 131 8.22 5.09 6.08
CA ILE A 131 9.52 5.68 5.75
C ILE A 131 9.61 7.13 6.25
N GLU A 132 8.59 7.93 6.01
CA GLU A 132 8.56 9.34 6.43
C GLU A 132 8.67 9.49 7.95
N LYS A 133 7.95 8.66 8.70
CA LYS A 133 8.05 8.61 10.18
C LYS A 133 9.45 8.28 10.67
N GLU A 134 10.15 7.35 10.02
CA GLU A 134 11.53 7.01 10.40
C GLU A 134 12.49 8.14 10.08
N LEU A 135 12.36 8.78 8.92
CA LEU A 135 13.19 9.92 8.52
C LEU A 135 12.98 11.17 9.40
N CYS A 136 11.79 11.34 9.98
CA CYS A 136 11.51 12.44 10.91
C CYS A 136 12.21 12.29 12.28
N LYS A 137 12.69 11.08 12.62
CA LYS A 137 13.42 10.87 13.86
C LYS A 137 14.84 11.44 13.75
N PRO A 138 15.44 11.94 14.87
CA PRO A 138 16.87 12.22 14.93
C PRO A 138 17.69 10.99 14.53
N LYS A 139 18.83 11.17 13.84
CA LYS A 139 19.66 10.04 13.35
C LYS A 139 20.03 9.04 14.45
N SER A 140 20.28 9.53 15.66
CA SER A 140 20.59 8.69 16.83
C SER A 140 19.44 7.79 17.31
N MET A 141 18.20 8.13 16.97
CA MET A 141 16.99 7.36 17.35
C MET A 141 16.45 6.49 16.22
N ARG A 142 17.06 6.56 15.03
CA ARG A 142 16.66 5.74 13.88
C ARG A 142 17.14 4.30 14.04
N ILE A 143 16.43 3.38 13.44
CA ILE A 143 16.89 1.99 13.28
C ILE A 143 18.20 2.02 12.45
N ALA A 144 19.11 1.10 12.67
CA ALA A 144 20.35 0.98 11.89
C ALA A 144 20.02 0.93 10.37
N ALA A 145 20.80 1.67 9.57
CA ALA A 145 20.44 1.92 8.16
C ALA A 145 20.35 0.63 7.33
N ASP A 146 21.28 -0.29 7.52
CA ASP A 146 21.34 -1.60 6.86
C ASP A 146 20.09 -2.45 7.15
N VAL A 147 19.73 -2.57 8.42
CA VAL A 147 18.54 -3.31 8.88
C VAL A 147 17.27 -2.67 8.35
N TYR A 148 17.23 -1.34 8.35
CA TYR A 148 16.04 -0.62 7.86
C TYR A 148 15.89 -0.72 6.34
N LEU A 149 16.97 -0.59 5.58
CA LEU A 149 17.00 -0.78 4.13
C LEU A 149 16.56 -2.18 3.74
N GLU A 150 17.06 -3.21 4.40
CA GLU A 150 16.65 -4.60 4.16
C GLU A 150 15.15 -4.77 4.42
N LYS A 151 14.66 -4.33 5.57
CA LYS A 151 13.24 -4.41 5.93
C LYS A 151 12.33 -3.73 4.89
N ILE A 152 12.68 -2.51 4.46
CA ILE A 152 11.88 -1.77 3.49
C ILE A 152 11.99 -2.39 2.10
N SER A 153 13.18 -2.88 1.71
CA SER A 153 13.38 -3.59 0.45
C SER A 153 12.48 -4.83 0.35
N LEU A 154 12.43 -5.66 1.38
CA LEU A 154 11.57 -6.83 1.43
C LEU A 154 10.09 -6.47 1.29
N LYS A 155 9.61 -5.47 2.05
CA LYS A 155 8.24 -4.99 1.95
C LYS A 155 7.92 -4.45 0.56
N LYS A 156 8.82 -3.64 0.00
CA LYS A 156 8.69 -3.08 -1.34
C LYS A 156 8.59 -4.18 -2.39
N ASN A 157 9.51 -5.15 -2.39
CA ASN A 157 9.54 -6.23 -3.36
C ASN A 157 8.27 -7.10 -3.28
N HIS A 158 7.79 -7.40 -2.07
CA HIS A 158 6.53 -8.10 -1.87
C HIS A 158 5.34 -7.31 -2.45
N LEU A 159 5.32 -6.02 -2.23
CA LEU A 159 4.25 -5.15 -2.71
C LEU A 159 4.29 -5.01 -4.25
N ASP A 160 5.47 -4.80 -4.82
CA ASP A 160 5.67 -4.69 -6.27
C ASP A 160 5.30 -6.01 -7.00
N SER A 161 5.63 -7.18 -6.41
CA SER A 161 5.32 -8.49 -7.00
C SER A 161 3.82 -8.84 -6.96
N SER A 162 3.08 -8.31 -6.01
CA SER A 162 1.63 -8.53 -5.86
C SER A 162 0.78 -7.47 -6.55
N ALA A 163 1.41 -6.38 -7.02
CA ALA A 163 0.68 -5.26 -7.59
C ALA A 163 0.01 -5.62 -8.93
N PRO A 164 -1.26 -5.20 -9.14
CA PRO A 164 -1.91 -5.37 -10.43
C PRO A 164 -1.23 -4.48 -11.47
N VAL A 165 -1.19 -4.97 -12.72
CA VAL A 165 -0.65 -4.23 -13.86
C VAL A 165 -1.43 -2.92 -14.05
N LEU A 166 -0.70 -1.81 -14.25
CA LEU A 166 -1.23 -0.46 -14.40
C LEU A 166 -1.76 -0.23 -15.82
#